data_3adeb16d21ff8c221f073ed8b8b0d000
#
_entry.id   3adeb16d21ff8c221f073ed8b8b0d000
#
_cell.length_a   1.000
_cell.length_b   1.000
_cell.length_c   1.000
_cell.angle_alpha   90.00
_cell.angle_beta   90.00
_cell.angle_gamma   90.00
#
_symmetry.space_group_name_H-M   'P 1'
#
loop_
_entity.id
_entity.type
_entity.pdbx_description
1 polymer ?
#
loop_
_entity_poly.entity_id
_entity_poly.type
_entity_poly.pdbx_seq_one_letter_code
_entity_poly.pdbx_strand_id
1 'polypeptide(L)'
;MVVLLVDRKSAGETPALQKDRESRNIWHGVSHKENNFMPDELSELQENAEHGRENPSLAPISVTMAILAVCVAVVSLMGHRSHTEELLMQNRATDQWAYYQAKNIRLHNYDMGLDMLPLIEFKDKEQAGKVQEKYKGQVDRYAKEQTEIEEKAKDLEGESARAQRKADRFDMGEVFLEIALVISSLALLSRKQIFWFLGMISGVAGLVVAVTGYLMH
;
A
#
# COMPACT_ATOMS: atom_id res chain seq x y z
N MET A 1 49.82 -48.62 23.11
CA MET A 1 48.76 -48.46 24.12
C MET A 1 48.22 -47.04 23.90
N VAL A 2 47.24 -46.94 23.00
CA VAL A 2 46.59 -45.65 22.60
C VAL A 2 45.27 -45.57 23.37
N VAL A 3 45.16 -44.59 24.26
CA VAL A 3 43.94 -44.32 25.05
C VAL A 3 43.01 -43.47 24.18
N LEU A 4 41.90 -44.06 23.76
CA LEU A 4 40.75 -43.38 23.15
C LEU A 4 40.01 -42.55 24.21
N LEU A 5 40.19 -41.23 24.17
CA LEU A 5 39.29 -40.28 24.87
C LEU A 5 37.99 -40.18 24.08
N VAL A 6 36.97 -40.88 24.54
CA VAL A 6 35.58 -40.74 24.03
C VAL A 6 35.00 -39.46 24.62
N ASP A 7 34.70 -38.52 23.74
CA ASP A 7 33.98 -37.27 24.06
C ASP A 7 32.54 -37.57 24.50
N ARG A 8 32.28 -37.36 25.79
CA ARG A 8 31.00 -37.67 26.50
C ARG A 8 30.11 -36.43 26.54
N LYS A 9 29.80 -35.81 25.37
CA LYS A 9 28.98 -34.59 25.36
C LYS A 9 27.79 -34.57 24.37
N SER A 10 27.33 -35.72 23.88
CA SER A 10 26.17 -35.72 22.95
C SER A 10 25.10 -36.78 23.26
N ALA A 11 24.89 -37.12 24.54
CA ALA A 11 23.83 -38.03 24.94
C ALA A 11 22.88 -37.34 25.91
N GLY A 12 21.78 -36.78 25.42
CA GLY A 12 20.70 -36.31 26.29
C GLY A 12 19.73 -35.26 25.82
N GLU A 13 19.86 -34.75 24.57
CA GLU A 13 18.85 -33.80 24.08
C GLU A 13 17.77 -34.53 23.26
N THR A 14 16.50 -34.42 23.71
CA THR A 14 15.35 -34.99 23.00
C THR A 14 15.10 -34.17 21.70
N PRO A 15 14.61 -34.77 20.60
CA PRO A 15 14.33 -34.07 19.33
C PRO A 15 13.42 -32.86 19.48
N ALA A 16 12.59 -32.79 20.50
CA ALA A 16 11.73 -31.68 20.82
C ALA A 16 12.50 -30.43 21.31
N LEU A 17 13.57 -30.61 22.10
CA LEU A 17 14.39 -29.50 22.59
C LEU A 17 15.30 -28.91 21.50
N GLN A 18 15.71 -29.77 20.56
CA GLN A 18 16.50 -29.29 19.39
C GLN A 18 15.65 -28.45 18.45
N LYS A 19 14.40 -28.85 18.19
CA LYS A 19 13.44 -28.10 17.37
C LYS A 19 13.07 -26.74 17.99
N ASP A 20 13.00 -26.68 19.32
CA ASP A 20 12.70 -25.43 20.05
C ASP A 20 13.89 -24.47 20.11
N ARG A 21 15.12 -24.99 20.01
CA ARG A 21 16.34 -24.19 19.87
C ARG A 21 16.53 -23.66 18.44
N GLU A 22 16.21 -24.44 17.42
CA GLU A 22 16.23 -24.01 16.03
C GLU A 22 15.17 -22.93 15.73
N SER A 23 13.95 -23.10 16.24
CA SER A 23 12.91 -22.09 16.07
C SER A 23 13.26 -20.77 16.77
N ARG A 24 13.88 -20.79 17.95
CA ARG A 24 14.36 -19.58 18.63
C ARG A 24 15.47 -18.86 17.85
N ASN A 25 16.38 -19.60 17.24
CA ASN A 25 17.46 -19.01 16.44
C ASN A 25 16.95 -18.38 15.13
N ILE A 26 15.86 -18.89 14.55
CA ILE A 26 15.21 -18.30 13.36
C ILE A 26 14.60 -16.95 13.71
N TRP A 27 13.96 -16.81 14.87
CA TRP A 27 13.35 -15.54 15.31
C TRP A 27 14.40 -14.48 15.73
N HIS A 28 15.55 -14.88 16.28
CA HIS A 28 16.64 -13.97 16.57
C HIS A 28 17.39 -13.47 15.30
N GLY A 29 17.37 -14.26 14.22
CA GLY A 29 17.96 -13.87 12.94
C GLY A 29 17.10 -12.88 12.15
N VAL A 30 15.78 -12.85 12.34
CA VAL A 30 14.84 -11.96 11.65
C VAL A 30 14.79 -10.57 12.31
N SER A 31 15.05 -10.49 13.62
CA SER A 31 14.97 -9.22 14.37
C SER A 31 16.11 -8.22 14.09
N HIS A 32 17.19 -8.63 13.41
CA HIS A 32 18.33 -7.74 13.13
C HIS A 32 18.37 -7.14 11.72
N LYS A 33 17.39 -7.45 10.86
CA LYS A 33 17.35 -6.91 9.48
C LYS A 33 16.37 -5.74 9.26
N GLU A 34 15.56 -5.40 10.25
CA GLU A 34 14.55 -4.32 10.09
C GLU A 34 15.02 -2.92 10.50
N ASN A 35 16.23 -2.76 11.05
CA ASN A 35 16.71 -1.45 11.52
C ASN A 35 17.67 -0.72 10.57
N ASN A 36 17.81 -1.13 9.30
CA ASN A 36 18.76 -0.51 8.38
C ASN A 36 18.11 0.42 7.33
N PHE A 37 16.87 0.89 7.54
CA PHE A 37 16.22 1.79 6.58
C PHE A 37 16.47 3.29 6.86
N MET A 38 17.15 3.63 7.96
CA MET A 38 17.42 5.04 8.31
C MET A 38 18.89 5.49 8.41
N PRO A 39 19.92 4.64 8.43
CA PRO A 39 21.29 5.12 8.61
C PRO A 39 21.91 5.78 7.38
N ASP A 40 21.59 5.32 6.17
CA ASP A 40 22.30 5.77 4.96
C ASP A 40 21.93 7.21 4.56
N GLU A 41 20.64 7.57 4.55
CA GLU A 41 20.20 8.92 4.22
C GLU A 41 20.68 9.97 5.23
N LEU A 42 20.71 9.62 6.53
CA LEU A 42 21.23 10.52 7.58
C LEU A 42 22.74 10.65 7.50
N SER A 43 23.47 9.59 7.13
CA SER A 43 24.92 9.64 6.95
C SER A 43 25.31 10.49 5.74
N GLU A 44 24.59 10.37 4.63
CA GLU A 44 24.78 11.24 3.46
C GLU A 44 24.49 12.72 3.76
N LEU A 45 23.45 13.00 4.55
CA LEU A 45 23.15 14.36 4.98
C LEU A 45 24.23 14.94 5.90
N GLN A 46 24.82 14.13 6.79
CA GLN A 46 25.94 14.54 7.63
C GLN A 46 27.21 14.81 6.81
N GLU A 47 27.55 13.91 5.89
CA GLU A 47 28.71 14.06 4.99
C GLU A 47 28.57 15.32 4.13
N ASN A 48 27.39 15.58 3.57
CA ASN A 48 27.10 16.80 2.81
C ASN A 48 27.17 18.06 3.67
N ALA A 49 26.79 18.00 4.95
CA ALA A 49 26.90 19.12 5.89
C ALA A 49 28.37 19.40 6.27
N GLU A 50 29.21 18.37 6.41
CA GLU A 50 30.64 18.49 6.67
C GLU A 50 31.39 19.13 5.49
N HIS A 51 31.11 18.70 4.25
CA HIS A 51 31.65 19.32 3.05
C HIS A 51 31.28 20.80 2.88
N GLY A 52 30.11 21.21 3.35
CA GLY A 52 29.69 22.61 3.38
C GLY A 52 30.44 23.46 4.41
N ARG A 53 30.94 22.85 5.51
CA ARG A 53 31.74 23.54 6.54
C ARG A 53 33.18 23.80 6.11
N GLU A 54 33.78 22.88 5.35
CA GLU A 54 35.16 23.03 4.88
C GLU A 54 35.34 24.09 3.78
N ASN A 55 34.30 24.37 2.99
CA ASN A 55 34.33 25.35 1.91
C ASN A 55 33.13 26.29 1.94
N PRO A 56 33.26 27.55 2.39
CA PRO A 56 32.16 28.51 2.49
C PRO A 56 31.41 28.77 1.16
N SER A 57 32.09 28.54 0.02
CA SER A 57 31.48 28.67 -1.32
C SER A 57 30.50 27.53 -1.68
N LEU A 58 30.59 26.39 -1.00
CA LEU A 58 29.73 25.21 -1.22
C LEU A 58 28.57 25.13 -0.19
N ALA A 59 28.62 25.93 0.86
CA ALA A 59 27.60 25.98 1.91
C ALA A 59 26.17 26.16 1.37
N PRO A 60 25.88 27.06 0.39
CA PRO A 60 24.53 27.19 -0.13
C PRO A 60 24.05 25.94 -0.86
N ILE A 61 24.92 25.18 -1.52
CA ILE A 61 24.57 23.93 -2.20
C ILE A 61 24.17 22.87 -1.16
N SER A 62 24.96 22.71 -0.08
CA SER A 62 24.68 21.74 0.98
C SER A 62 23.37 22.06 1.70
N VAL A 63 23.07 23.34 1.96
CA VAL A 63 21.79 23.76 2.56
C VAL A 63 20.62 23.46 1.63
N THR A 64 20.74 23.73 0.31
CA THR A 64 19.68 23.41 -0.65
C THR A 64 19.44 21.91 -0.74
N MET A 65 20.48 21.07 -0.69
CA MET A 65 20.34 19.62 -0.67
C MET A 65 19.59 19.14 0.59
N ALA A 66 19.92 19.67 1.75
CA ALA A 66 19.21 19.35 2.98
C ALA A 66 17.70 19.70 2.91
N ILE A 67 17.38 20.88 2.33
CA ILE A 67 15.99 21.27 2.11
C ILE A 67 15.30 20.33 1.10
N LEU A 68 15.96 20.00 0.00
CA LEU A 68 15.42 19.05 -0.99
C LEU A 68 15.15 17.69 -0.38
N ALA A 69 16.06 17.16 0.44
CA ALA A 69 15.88 15.87 1.12
C ALA A 69 14.64 15.88 2.05
N VAL A 70 14.42 16.99 2.78
CA VAL A 70 13.20 17.14 3.59
C VAL A 70 11.95 17.19 2.69
N CYS A 71 12.02 17.88 1.55
CA CYS A 71 10.90 17.93 0.60
C CYS A 71 10.60 16.54 0.03
N VAL A 72 11.62 15.76 -0.36
CA VAL A 72 11.46 14.36 -0.80
C VAL A 72 10.72 13.57 0.27
N ALA A 73 11.21 13.59 1.52
CA ALA A 73 10.60 12.84 2.64
C ALA A 73 9.13 13.20 2.87
N VAL A 74 8.77 14.48 2.76
CA VAL A 74 7.37 14.93 2.91
C VAL A 74 6.50 14.47 1.76
N VAL A 75 6.98 14.59 0.51
CA VAL A 75 6.24 14.20 -0.69
C VAL A 75 6.05 12.69 -0.73
N SER A 76 7.10 11.92 -0.42
CA SER A 76 7.06 10.45 -0.29
C SER A 76 6.03 10.00 0.75
N LEU A 77 6.04 10.62 1.93
CA LEU A 77 5.03 10.32 2.97
C LEU A 77 3.60 10.58 2.47
N MET A 78 3.39 11.65 1.71
CA MET A 78 2.10 11.99 1.13
C MET A 78 1.68 10.99 0.05
N GLY A 79 2.61 10.55 -0.81
CA GLY A 79 2.42 9.49 -1.80
C GLY A 79 2.00 8.19 -1.14
N HIS A 80 2.75 7.71 -0.17
CA HIS A 80 2.44 6.49 0.58
C HIS A 80 1.06 6.51 1.27
N ARG A 81 0.66 7.66 1.82
CA ARG A 81 -0.68 7.81 2.39
C ARG A 81 -1.77 7.70 1.33
N SER A 82 -1.56 8.32 0.17
CA SER A 82 -2.52 8.28 -0.94
C SER A 82 -2.65 6.86 -1.52
N HIS A 83 -1.55 6.12 -1.66
CA HIS A 83 -1.58 4.71 -2.06
C HIS A 83 -2.29 3.82 -1.03
N THR A 84 -2.08 4.07 0.26
CA THR A 84 -2.80 3.35 1.31
C THR A 84 -4.30 3.61 1.24
N GLU A 85 -4.71 4.84 0.98
CA GLU A 85 -6.11 5.23 0.80
C GLU A 85 -6.72 4.56 -0.45
N GLU A 86 -6.02 4.57 -1.57
CA GLU A 86 -6.39 3.88 -2.81
C GLU A 86 -6.68 2.39 -2.55
N LEU A 87 -5.70 1.68 -1.96
CA LEU A 87 -5.83 0.25 -1.65
C LEU A 87 -7.00 -0.04 -0.70
N LEU A 88 -7.21 0.82 0.30
CA LEU A 88 -8.32 0.69 1.23
C LEU A 88 -9.67 0.83 0.53
N MET A 89 -9.83 1.83 -0.35
CA MET A 89 -11.07 2.04 -1.10
C MET A 89 -11.29 0.94 -2.13
N GLN A 90 -10.23 0.47 -2.79
CA GLN A 90 -10.30 -0.65 -3.72
C GLN A 90 -10.73 -1.95 -3.03
N ASN A 91 -10.19 -2.24 -1.84
CA ASN A 91 -10.62 -3.40 -1.06
C ASN A 91 -12.10 -3.30 -0.66
N ARG A 92 -12.53 -2.13 -0.20
CA ARG A 92 -13.95 -1.89 0.12
C ARG A 92 -14.87 -2.04 -1.09
N ALA A 93 -14.45 -1.56 -2.26
CA ALA A 93 -15.18 -1.75 -3.50
C ALA A 93 -15.30 -3.24 -3.86
N THR A 94 -14.21 -3.99 -3.73
CA THR A 94 -14.18 -5.45 -3.96
C THR A 94 -15.11 -6.18 -3.00
N ASP A 95 -15.11 -5.85 -1.72
CA ASP A 95 -16.03 -6.41 -0.73
C ASP A 95 -17.49 -6.09 -1.06
N GLN A 96 -17.75 -4.87 -1.53
CA GLN A 96 -19.09 -4.44 -1.93
C GLN A 96 -19.57 -5.19 -3.18
N TRP A 97 -18.69 -5.44 -4.16
CA TRP A 97 -18.99 -6.27 -5.32
C TRP A 97 -19.23 -7.74 -4.94
N ALA A 98 -18.45 -8.28 -4.00
CA ALA A 98 -18.69 -9.63 -3.49
C ALA A 98 -20.06 -9.72 -2.79
N TYR A 99 -20.44 -8.70 -2.05
CA TYR A 99 -21.77 -8.61 -1.43
C TYR A 99 -22.88 -8.51 -2.49
N TYR A 100 -22.68 -7.73 -3.55
CA TYR A 100 -23.57 -7.68 -4.71
C TYR A 100 -23.78 -9.07 -5.32
N GLN A 101 -22.69 -9.78 -5.59
CA GLN A 101 -22.75 -11.15 -6.16
C GLN A 101 -23.50 -12.10 -5.24
N ALA A 102 -23.27 -12.05 -3.94
CA ALA A 102 -23.99 -12.89 -2.98
C ALA A 102 -25.51 -12.61 -2.98
N LYS A 103 -25.91 -11.34 -3.14
CA LYS A 103 -27.33 -10.94 -3.27
C LYS A 103 -27.91 -11.37 -4.61
N ASN A 104 -27.13 -11.27 -5.68
CA ASN A 104 -27.52 -11.69 -7.01
C ASN A 104 -27.81 -13.22 -7.07
N ILE A 105 -26.96 -14.02 -6.45
CA ILE A 105 -27.18 -15.48 -6.35
C ILE A 105 -28.48 -15.76 -5.59
N ARG A 106 -28.75 -15.05 -4.50
CA ARG A 106 -30.03 -15.22 -3.76
C ARG A 106 -31.24 -14.83 -4.59
N LEU A 107 -31.15 -13.71 -5.31
CA LEU A 107 -32.22 -13.26 -6.22
C LEU A 107 -32.52 -14.34 -7.24
N HIS A 108 -31.51 -14.82 -7.96
CA HIS A 108 -31.70 -15.86 -8.98
C HIS A 108 -32.22 -17.19 -8.40
N ASN A 109 -31.83 -17.54 -7.17
CA ASN A 109 -32.37 -18.73 -6.51
C ASN A 109 -33.88 -18.60 -6.22
N TYR A 110 -34.36 -17.42 -5.81
CA TYR A 110 -35.80 -17.19 -5.61
C TYR A 110 -36.55 -17.10 -6.92
N ASP A 111 -35.96 -16.51 -7.95
CA ASP A 111 -36.53 -16.40 -9.29
C ASP A 111 -36.67 -17.78 -9.94
N MET A 112 -35.62 -18.59 -9.89
CA MET A 112 -35.68 -19.99 -10.32
C MET A 112 -36.70 -20.80 -9.51
N GLY A 113 -36.82 -20.54 -8.21
CA GLY A 113 -37.86 -21.12 -7.37
C GLY A 113 -39.27 -20.76 -7.84
N LEU A 114 -39.50 -19.51 -8.26
CA LEU A 114 -40.78 -19.06 -8.84
C LEU A 114 -41.11 -19.79 -10.15
N ASP A 115 -40.09 -19.97 -11.02
CA ASP A 115 -40.25 -20.68 -12.30
C ASP A 115 -40.56 -22.16 -12.11
N MET A 116 -40.05 -22.74 -11.02
CA MET A 116 -40.30 -24.17 -10.72
C MET A 116 -41.65 -24.42 -10.04
N LEU A 117 -42.25 -23.44 -9.34
CA LEU A 117 -43.50 -23.59 -8.62
C LEU A 117 -44.64 -24.12 -9.51
N PRO A 118 -44.84 -23.67 -10.77
CA PRO A 118 -45.93 -24.16 -11.63
C PRO A 118 -45.72 -25.62 -12.06
N LEU A 119 -44.49 -26.15 -11.96
CA LEU A 119 -44.18 -27.52 -12.36
C LEU A 119 -44.41 -28.54 -11.25
N ILE A 120 -44.73 -28.06 -10.03
CA ILE A 120 -44.92 -28.89 -8.83
C ILE A 120 -46.43 -29.01 -8.55
N GLU A 121 -46.93 -30.26 -8.45
CA GLU A 121 -48.31 -30.51 -7.97
C GLU A 121 -48.37 -30.31 -6.45
N PHE A 122 -49.02 -29.24 -6.04
CA PHE A 122 -49.29 -28.98 -4.61
C PHE A 122 -50.60 -29.61 -4.20
N LYS A 123 -50.61 -30.36 -3.10
CA LYS A 123 -51.84 -30.87 -2.45
C LYS A 123 -52.71 -29.75 -1.90
N ASP A 124 -52.08 -28.64 -1.47
CA ASP A 124 -52.75 -27.48 -0.91
C ASP A 124 -52.45 -26.24 -1.76
N LYS A 125 -53.43 -25.75 -2.49
CA LYS A 125 -53.30 -24.55 -3.36
C LYS A 125 -53.13 -23.25 -2.57
N GLU A 126 -53.61 -23.18 -1.35
CA GLU A 126 -53.45 -22.00 -0.51
C GLU A 126 -52.00 -21.86 -0.03
N GLN A 127 -51.39 -22.97 0.36
CA GLN A 127 -49.96 -22.98 0.72
C GLN A 127 -49.05 -22.64 -0.48
N ALA A 128 -49.38 -23.14 -1.67
CA ALA A 128 -48.65 -22.79 -2.91
C ALA A 128 -48.71 -21.28 -3.17
N GLY A 129 -49.86 -20.65 -3.03
CA GLY A 129 -50.02 -19.21 -3.17
C GLY A 129 -49.19 -18.40 -2.16
N LYS A 130 -49.16 -18.82 -0.90
CA LYS A 130 -48.34 -18.17 0.16
C LYS A 130 -46.83 -18.28 -0.14
N VAL A 131 -46.35 -19.42 -0.66
CA VAL A 131 -44.98 -19.61 -1.06
C VAL A 131 -44.62 -18.71 -2.25
N GLN A 132 -45.49 -18.64 -3.25
CA GLN A 132 -45.30 -17.80 -4.42
C GLN A 132 -45.23 -16.31 -4.05
N GLU A 133 -46.11 -15.83 -3.21
CA GLU A 133 -46.11 -14.45 -2.74
C GLU A 133 -44.84 -14.12 -1.93
N LYS A 134 -44.41 -15.04 -1.06
CA LYS A 134 -43.18 -14.92 -0.31
C LYS A 134 -41.95 -14.81 -1.25
N TYR A 135 -41.88 -15.65 -2.28
CA TYR A 135 -40.76 -15.63 -3.21
C TYR A 135 -40.74 -14.35 -4.05
N LYS A 136 -41.89 -13.89 -4.55
CA LYS A 136 -42.03 -12.60 -5.24
C LYS A 136 -41.54 -11.45 -4.37
N GLY A 137 -41.98 -11.40 -3.12
CA GLY A 137 -41.51 -10.37 -2.19
C GLY A 137 -40.02 -10.41 -1.92
N GLN A 138 -39.40 -11.59 -1.93
CA GLN A 138 -37.94 -11.70 -1.80
C GLN A 138 -37.20 -11.23 -3.08
N VAL A 139 -37.67 -11.57 -4.27
CA VAL A 139 -37.14 -11.11 -5.57
C VAL A 139 -37.19 -9.59 -5.62
N ASP A 140 -38.35 -8.96 -5.34
CA ASP A 140 -38.48 -7.50 -5.36
C ASP A 140 -37.56 -6.81 -4.35
N ARG A 141 -37.41 -7.40 -3.16
CA ARG A 141 -36.51 -6.88 -2.13
C ARG A 141 -35.04 -6.96 -2.57
N TYR A 142 -34.60 -8.11 -3.04
CA TYR A 142 -33.20 -8.27 -3.47
C TYR A 142 -32.87 -7.45 -4.72
N ALA A 143 -33.80 -7.26 -5.63
CA ALA A 143 -33.62 -6.38 -6.79
C ALA A 143 -33.35 -4.92 -6.37
N LYS A 144 -34.09 -4.41 -5.38
CA LYS A 144 -33.87 -3.06 -4.83
C LYS A 144 -32.52 -2.97 -4.09
N GLU A 145 -32.24 -3.95 -3.21
CA GLU A 145 -30.97 -3.99 -2.48
C GLU A 145 -29.78 -4.03 -3.42
N GLN A 146 -29.87 -4.72 -4.56
CA GLN A 146 -28.78 -4.78 -5.56
C GLN A 146 -28.44 -3.42 -6.15
N THR A 147 -29.45 -2.61 -6.48
CA THR A 147 -29.22 -1.27 -7.03
C THR A 147 -28.44 -0.39 -6.05
N GLU A 148 -28.82 -0.42 -4.77
CA GLU A 148 -28.12 0.34 -3.71
C GLU A 148 -26.68 -0.15 -3.50
N ILE A 149 -26.47 -1.47 -3.54
CA ILE A 149 -25.15 -2.07 -3.37
C ILE A 149 -24.24 -1.74 -4.56
N GLU A 150 -24.77 -1.79 -5.78
CA GLU A 150 -24.05 -1.45 -7.02
C GLU A 150 -23.62 0.01 -7.04
N GLU A 151 -24.51 0.93 -6.69
CA GLU A 151 -24.22 2.36 -6.59
C GLU A 151 -23.08 2.60 -5.61
N LYS A 152 -23.16 2.01 -4.42
CA LYS A 152 -22.11 2.12 -3.41
C LYS A 152 -20.78 1.51 -3.84
N ALA A 153 -20.79 0.40 -4.59
CA ALA A 153 -19.57 -0.19 -5.14
C ALA A 153 -18.91 0.76 -6.15
N LYS A 154 -19.68 1.35 -7.05
CA LYS A 154 -19.20 2.33 -8.03
C LYS A 154 -18.66 3.61 -7.39
N ASP A 155 -19.29 4.07 -6.32
CA ASP A 155 -18.81 5.22 -5.56
C ASP A 155 -17.43 4.94 -4.96
N LEU A 156 -17.24 3.77 -4.33
CA LEU A 156 -15.96 3.34 -3.77
C LEU A 156 -14.87 3.18 -4.84
N GLU A 157 -15.22 2.66 -6.03
CA GLU A 157 -14.30 2.63 -7.17
C GLU A 157 -13.90 4.05 -7.61
N GLY A 158 -14.85 4.96 -7.63
CA GLY A 158 -14.60 6.36 -7.94
C GLY A 158 -13.67 7.04 -6.93
N GLU A 159 -13.83 6.75 -5.64
CA GLU A 159 -12.93 7.22 -4.58
C GLU A 159 -11.53 6.62 -4.71
N SER A 160 -11.41 5.32 -4.97
CA SER A 160 -10.14 4.65 -5.24
C SER A 160 -9.41 5.29 -6.42
N ALA A 161 -10.11 5.51 -7.53
CA ALA A 161 -9.52 6.16 -8.71
C ALA A 161 -9.09 7.61 -8.47
N ARG A 162 -9.73 8.33 -7.55
CA ARG A 162 -9.29 9.67 -7.12
C ARG A 162 -8.02 9.60 -6.28
N ALA A 163 -7.97 8.68 -5.30
CA ALA A 163 -6.81 8.47 -4.47
C ALA A 163 -5.59 8.05 -5.30
N GLN A 164 -5.78 7.18 -6.30
CA GLN A 164 -4.74 6.78 -7.25
C GLN A 164 -4.18 7.97 -8.03
N ARG A 165 -5.02 8.78 -8.65
CA ARG A 165 -4.56 9.97 -9.38
C ARG A 165 -3.79 10.94 -8.50
N LYS A 166 -4.15 11.04 -7.22
CA LYS A 166 -3.45 11.86 -6.23
C LYS A 166 -2.08 11.27 -5.91
N ALA A 167 -2.00 9.96 -5.70
CA ALA A 167 -0.75 9.23 -5.49
C ALA A 167 0.21 9.40 -6.67
N ASP A 168 -0.26 9.18 -7.91
CA ASP A 168 0.53 9.35 -9.13
C ASP A 168 1.18 10.75 -9.24
N ARG A 169 0.50 11.80 -8.73
CA ARG A 169 1.05 13.16 -8.72
C ARG A 169 2.16 13.33 -7.70
N PHE A 170 2.01 12.71 -6.53
CA PHE A 170 3.07 12.73 -5.52
C PHE A 170 4.29 11.96 -5.99
N ASP A 171 4.10 10.77 -6.57
CA ASP A 171 5.19 9.95 -7.11
C ASP A 171 5.96 10.69 -8.21
N MET A 172 5.23 11.34 -9.13
CA MET A 172 5.86 12.16 -10.16
C MET A 172 6.65 13.32 -9.55
N GLY A 173 6.10 14.00 -8.53
CA GLY A 173 6.77 15.07 -7.79
C GLY A 173 8.02 14.58 -7.08
N GLU A 174 7.98 13.40 -6.46
CA GLU A 174 9.09 12.75 -5.79
C GLU A 174 10.23 12.46 -6.76
N VAL A 175 9.95 11.86 -7.91
CA VAL A 175 10.98 11.58 -8.94
C VAL A 175 11.70 12.86 -9.38
N PHE A 176 11.02 13.98 -9.59
CA PHE A 176 11.68 15.25 -9.93
C PHE A 176 12.55 15.79 -8.79
N LEU A 177 12.14 15.62 -7.54
CA LEU A 177 12.91 16.03 -6.36
C LEU A 177 14.15 15.15 -6.17
N GLU A 178 14.06 13.84 -6.40
CA GLU A 178 15.19 12.91 -6.35
C GLU A 178 16.21 13.25 -7.45
N ILE A 179 15.75 13.50 -8.69
CA ILE A 179 16.62 13.96 -9.77
C ILE A 179 17.31 15.28 -9.38
N ALA A 180 16.60 16.21 -8.74
CA ALA A 180 17.16 17.47 -8.27
C ALA A 180 18.27 17.24 -7.23
N LEU A 181 18.07 16.28 -6.33
CA LEU A 181 19.04 15.92 -5.29
C LEU A 181 20.29 15.30 -5.89
N VAL A 182 20.13 14.37 -6.84
CA VAL A 182 21.26 13.75 -7.58
C VAL A 182 22.06 14.79 -8.37
N ILE A 183 21.39 15.70 -9.11
CA ILE A 183 22.07 16.75 -9.87
C ILE A 183 22.79 17.73 -8.94
N SER A 184 22.18 18.06 -7.77
CA SER A 184 22.80 18.93 -6.78
C SER A 184 24.04 18.28 -6.13
N SER A 185 24.07 16.95 -5.95
CA SER A 185 25.25 16.25 -5.47
C SER A 185 26.41 16.29 -6.48
N LEU A 186 26.10 16.22 -7.78
CA LEU A 186 27.08 16.45 -8.84
C LEU A 186 27.66 17.87 -8.83
N ALA A 187 26.89 18.88 -8.42
CA ALA A 187 27.36 20.24 -8.25
C ALA A 187 28.44 20.35 -7.16
N LEU A 188 28.27 19.64 -6.03
CA LEU A 188 29.27 19.53 -4.98
C LEU A 188 30.57 18.90 -5.48
N LEU A 189 30.48 17.78 -6.19
CA LEU A 189 31.63 17.02 -6.68
C LEU A 189 32.39 17.77 -7.79
N SER A 190 31.67 18.36 -8.75
CA SER A 190 32.23 19.04 -9.90
C SER A 190 32.64 20.49 -9.63
N ARG A 191 32.19 21.08 -8.52
CA ARG A 191 32.31 22.51 -8.15
C ARG A 191 31.77 23.47 -9.22
N LYS A 192 30.89 23.00 -10.11
CA LYS A 192 30.26 23.81 -11.17
C LYS A 192 28.85 24.22 -10.77
N GLN A 193 28.62 25.50 -10.67
CA GLN A 193 27.32 26.06 -10.27
C GLN A 193 26.18 25.73 -11.25
N ILE A 194 26.48 25.39 -12.50
CA ILE A 194 25.47 25.04 -13.51
C ILE A 194 24.61 23.84 -13.08
N PHE A 195 25.22 22.82 -12.46
CA PHE A 195 24.48 21.67 -11.94
C PHE A 195 23.56 22.05 -10.78
N TRP A 196 24.00 22.97 -9.92
CA TRP A 196 23.15 23.46 -8.83
C TRP A 196 21.90 24.18 -9.36
N PHE A 197 22.04 25.08 -10.34
CA PHE A 197 20.88 25.73 -10.97
C PHE A 197 19.95 24.73 -11.64
N LEU A 198 20.48 23.71 -12.32
CA LEU A 198 19.70 22.67 -12.95
C LEU A 198 18.91 21.85 -11.92
N GLY A 199 19.56 21.49 -10.80
CA GLY A 199 18.90 20.82 -9.67
C GLY A 199 17.78 21.67 -9.08
N MET A 200 17.99 22.98 -8.88
CA MET A 200 16.94 23.86 -8.39
C MET A 200 15.72 23.93 -9.31
N ILE A 201 15.94 23.99 -10.64
CA ILE A 201 14.83 23.99 -11.61
C ILE A 201 14.03 22.69 -11.51
N SER A 202 14.71 21.54 -11.45
CA SER A 202 14.06 20.25 -11.27
C SER A 202 13.31 20.16 -9.93
N GLY A 203 13.91 20.66 -8.85
CA GLY A 203 13.29 20.65 -7.52
C GLY A 203 12.01 21.50 -7.46
N VAL A 204 12.04 22.70 -8.05
CA VAL A 204 10.85 23.56 -8.16
C VAL A 204 9.77 22.86 -8.99
N ALA A 205 10.12 22.23 -10.12
CA ALA A 205 9.17 21.48 -10.94
C ALA A 205 8.52 20.34 -10.12
N GLY A 206 9.30 19.58 -9.37
CA GLY A 206 8.81 18.52 -8.49
C GLY A 206 7.83 19.03 -7.43
N LEU A 207 8.16 20.14 -6.77
CA LEU A 207 7.27 20.76 -5.79
C LEU A 207 5.97 21.25 -6.40
N VAL A 208 6.01 21.86 -7.60
CA VAL A 208 4.79 22.30 -8.31
C VAL A 208 3.90 21.08 -8.60
N VAL A 209 4.47 19.98 -9.10
CA VAL A 209 3.70 18.77 -9.39
C VAL A 209 3.09 18.19 -8.10
N ALA A 210 3.85 18.10 -7.01
CA ALA A 210 3.37 17.61 -5.72
C ALA A 210 2.22 18.48 -5.16
N VAL A 211 2.33 19.81 -5.28
CA VAL A 211 1.25 20.74 -4.87
C VAL A 211 -0.02 20.52 -5.70
N THR A 212 0.09 20.23 -7.01
CA THR A 212 -1.10 19.88 -7.81
C THR A 212 -1.78 18.62 -7.28
N GLY A 213 -1.02 17.62 -6.84
CA GLY A 213 -1.55 16.42 -6.18
C GLY A 213 -2.28 16.74 -4.88
N TYR A 214 -1.75 17.66 -4.07
CA TYR A 214 -2.40 18.11 -2.83
C TYR A 214 -3.72 18.85 -3.08
N LEU A 215 -3.80 19.64 -4.15
CA LEU A 215 -5.00 20.41 -4.50
C LEU A 215 -6.09 19.56 -5.20
N MET A 216 -5.79 18.33 -5.60
CA MET A 216 -6.79 17.39 -6.11
C MET A 216 -7.65 16.85 -4.96
N HIS A 217 -8.78 17.48 -4.73
CA HIS A 217 -9.81 17.05 -3.75
C HIS A 217 -10.85 16.16 -4.40
#